data_ff2d1ea5dd2132e363043f0af138d154
#
_entry.id   ff2d1ea5dd2132e363043f0af138d154
#
_cell.length_a   1.000
_cell.length_b   1.000
_cell.length_c   1.000
_cell.angle_alpha   90.00
_cell.angle_beta   90.00
_cell.angle_gamma   90.00
#
_symmetry.space_group_name_H-M   'P 1'
#
loop_
_entity.id
_entity.type
_entity.pdbx_description
1 polymer ?
#
loop_
_entity_poly.entity_id
_entity_poly.type
_entity_poly.pdbx_seq_one_letter_code
_entity_poly.pdbx_strand_id
1 'polypeptide(L)'
;MIRDRLSKRAFPLQLPVGSGETFTGHIDVLERKQYIFHDETLGKTFSVVDVPAEFRDACELARHEAIEAAVEHDEALMEKYLAGEELSLEEIRGAIRAATVAMEFVPVLCGASFKNKGVQALLDAVIDYLPAPIDVPAIEGHLPHHDETKATREVADGAPFAALAFKIATDPFVGKLTFFRVYSGVLASGSYVYNSTKGKRERIGRLLQMHANKRDEIEEVRAGDIAAAIGLKDTRTGDTLCLDEDEAIILEAMKFPAPVIDVAIEPKTKADQDKLAIALQKLSEEDPTFRVRSDAETGQTIIAGMGELHLEIIVDRMMREFKVDANVGRPQVAYRETIRKRVEKVEGKFVRQSGGKGQYGHVVIHMEPSEQGQGFVFEDKIVGGVIPREFISPVEAGIKEALETGVLAGYPVVDVKVQLVFGSYHEVDSSEMAFKIAGSMAFKEAARAASPCLLEPVMKVEVVSPEAYMGDVLGDLSSRRGKIGGMMQRGEAQVISATVPLAEMFGYSTRLRSMSQGRAVYSMEFSHYEEVPKSKAEEIISKVKA
;
A
#
# COMPACT_ATOMS: atom_id res chain seq x y z
N MET A 1 -17.78 -23.34 -0.53
CA MET A 1 -17.31 -22.13 -1.26
C MET A 1 -16.56 -21.19 -0.34
N ILE A 2 -17.13 -20.62 0.75
CA ILE A 2 -16.39 -19.73 1.67
C ILE A 2 -15.22 -20.48 2.32
N ARG A 3 -15.47 -21.68 2.89
CA ARG A 3 -14.43 -22.53 3.50
C ARG A 3 -13.32 -22.94 2.53
N ASP A 4 -13.66 -23.14 1.26
CA ASP A 4 -12.68 -23.61 0.25
C ASP A 4 -11.84 -22.47 -0.34
N ARG A 5 -12.40 -21.24 -0.39
CA ARG A 5 -11.77 -20.10 -1.08
C ARG A 5 -11.21 -19.02 -0.17
N LEU A 6 -11.77 -18.86 1.03
CA LEU A 6 -11.40 -17.77 1.94
C LEU A 6 -10.77 -18.30 3.23
N SER A 7 -11.51 -19.03 4.05
CA SER A 7 -11.00 -19.56 5.32
C SER A 7 -11.71 -20.84 5.74
N LYS A 8 -10.96 -21.86 6.15
CA LYS A 8 -11.50 -23.06 6.78
C LYS A 8 -12.16 -22.80 8.13
N ARG A 9 -11.82 -21.67 8.78
CA ARG A 9 -12.38 -21.22 10.07
C ARG A 9 -13.72 -20.49 9.93
N ALA A 10 -14.33 -20.51 8.76
CA ALA A 10 -15.63 -19.88 8.51
C ALA A 10 -16.79 -20.80 8.92
N PHE A 11 -17.59 -20.36 9.90
CA PHE A 11 -18.71 -21.11 10.43
C PHE A 11 -20.02 -20.33 10.26
N PRO A 12 -21.04 -20.93 9.64
CA PRO A 12 -22.33 -20.28 9.45
C PRO A 12 -23.08 -20.18 10.79
N LEU A 13 -23.34 -18.96 11.24
CA LEU A 13 -24.26 -18.68 12.35
C LEU A 13 -25.69 -18.49 11.84
N GLN A 14 -25.86 -18.35 10.53
CA GLN A 14 -27.17 -18.22 9.88
C GLN A 14 -27.23 -19.07 8.62
N LEU A 15 -28.37 -19.72 8.40
CA LEU A 15 -28.66 -20.43 7.17
C LEU A 15 -29.72 -19.68 6.35
N PRO A 16 -29.49 -19.43 5.04
CA PRO A 16 -30.44 -18.67 4.22
C PRO A 16 -31.69 -19.48 3.91
N VAL A 17 -32.85 -18.83 3.94
CA VAL A 17 -34.11 -19.38 3.47
C VAL A 17 -34.47 -18.75 2.13
N GLY A 18 -34.30 -19.52 1.06
CA GLY A 18 -34.38 -19.05 -0.32
C GLY A 18 -33.07 -18.43 -0.82
N SER A 19 -33.07 -17.99 -2.08
CA SER A 19 -31.91 -17.34 -2.74
C SER A 19 -32.36 -16.32 -3.77
N GLY A 20 -31.57 -15.27 -3.98
CA GLY A 20 -31.89 -14.21 -4.93
C GLY A 20 -33.23 -13.55 -4.62
N GLU A 21 -34.19 -13.63 -5.56
CA GLU A 21 -35.51 -13.03 -5.40
C GLU A 21 -36.39 -13.80 -4.39
N THR A 22 -36.13 -15.09 -4.20
CA THR A 22 -36.86 -15.92 -3.25
C THR A 22 -36.32 -15.87 -1.83
N PHE A 23 -35.31 -15.07 -1.55
CA PHE A 23 -34.76 -14.91 -0.21
C PHE A 23 -35.79 -14.23 0.72
N THR A 24 -36.33 -14.99 1.67
CA THR A 24 -37.31 -14.50 2.63
C THR A 24 -36.72 -14.16 3.99
N GLY A 25 -35.58 -14.76 4.34
CA GLY A 25 -34.96 -14.56 5.64
C GLY A 25 -33.88 -15.59 5.94
N HIS A 26 -33.62 -15.80 7.22
CA HIS A 26 -32.59 -16.73 7.66
C HIS A 26 -33.04 -17.55 8.89
N ILE A 27 -32.35 -18.65 9.12
CA ILE A 27 -32.42 -19.40 10.36
C ILE A 27 -31.22 -19.03 11.20
N ASP A 28 -31.44 -18.54 12.41
CA ASP A 28 -30.40 -18.39 13.43
C ASP A 28 -30.07 -19.78 14.00
N VAL A 29 -28.82 -20.16 13.82
CA VAL A 29 -28.33 -21.50 14.18
C VAL A 29 -28.20 -21.66 15.70
N LEU A 30 -27.86 -20.57 16.40
CA LEU A 30 -27.65 -20.59 17.85
C LEU A 30 -28.98 -20.60 18.60
N GLU A 31 -29.91 -19.76 18.18
CA GLU A 31 -31.24 -19.65 18.79
C GLU A 31 -32.23 -20.71 18.32
N ARG A 32 -31.91 -21.41 17.21
CA ARG A 32 -32.82 -22.40 16.58
C ARG A 32 -34.17 -21.78 16.22
N LYS A 33 -34.13 -20.58 15.60
CA LYS A 33 -35.29 -19.81 15.17
C LYS A 33 -35.15 -19.37 13.74
N GLN A 34 -36.26 -19.23 13.02
CA GLN A 34 -36.31 -18.65 11.70
C GLN A 34 -36.81 -17.20 11.78
N TYR A 35 -36.09 -16.30 11.13
CA TYR A 35 -36.44 -14.91 10.96
C TYR A 35 -36.97 -14.69 9.54
N ILE A 36 -38.21 -14.23 9.41
CA ILE A 36 -38.90 -14.00 8.13
C ILE A 36 -39.13 -12.51 8.00
N PHE A 37 -38.47 -11.86 7.04
CA PHE A 37 -38.58 -10.43 6.79
C PHE A 37 -39.79 -10.08 5.94
N HIS A 38 -40.49 -9.02 6.30
CA HIS A 38 -41.67 -8.54 5.61
C HIS A 38 -41.32 -7.52 4.51
N ASP A 39 -41.63 -7.86 3.26
CA ASP A 39 -41.36 -7.00 2.09
C ASP A 39 -42.18 -5.71 2.11
N GLU A 40 -43.36 -5.73 2.68
CA GLU A 40 -44.26 -4.57 2.84
C GLU A 40 -43.65 -3.44 3.67
N THR A 41 -42.73 -3.76 4.58
CA THR A 41 -41.99 -2.80 5.42
C THR A 41 -40.55 -2.60 4.95
N LEU A 42 -40.20 -3.06 3.76
CA LEU A 42 -38.85 -3.03 3.22
C LEU A 42 -37.83 -3.67 4.19
N GLY A 43 -38.17 -4.85 4.76
CA GLY A 43 -37.30 -5.58 5.69
C GLY A 43 -37.13 -4.95 7.09
N LYS A 44 -37.86 -3.88 7.41
CA LYS A 44 -37.79 -3.22 8.72
C LYS A 44 -38.35 -4.09 9.85
N THR A 45 -39.43 -4.85 9.55
CA THR A 45 -40.06 -5.77 10.49
C THR A 45 -39.87 -7.22 10.04
N PHE A 46 -39.86 -8.12 11.00
CA PHE A 46 -39.73 -9.56 10.77
C PHE A 46 -40.55 -10.34 11.78
N SER A 47 -40.89 -11.57 11.43
CA SER A 47 -41.51 -12.55 12.33
C SER A 47 -40.47 -13.59 12.72
N VAL A 48 -40.53 -14.04 13.99
CA VAL A 48 -39.68 -15.11 14.51
C VAL A 48 -40.56 -16.35 14.72
N VAL A 49 -40.19 -17.46 14.07
CA VAL A 49 -40.91 -18.71 14.12
C VAL A 49 -39.96 -19.89 14.38
N ASP A 50 -40.49 -21.05 14.64
CA ASP A 50 -39.68 -22.27 14.79
C ASP A 50 -39.05 -22.69 13.46
N VAL A 51 -37.90 -23.38 13.54
CA VAL A 51 -37.19 -23.89 12.36
C VAL A 51 -38.08 -24.90 11.61
N PRO A 52 -38.31 -24.68 10.30
CA PRO A 52 -39.05 -25.64 9.48
C PRO A 52 -38.43 -27.04 9.48
N ALA A 53 -39.25 -28.07 9.38
CA ALA A 53 -38.79 -29.46 9.46
C ALA A 53 -37.66 -29.78 8.46
N GLU A 54 -37.72 -29.19 7.27
CA GLU A 54 -36.75 -29.39 6.19
C GLU A 54 -35.34 -28.80 6.50
N PHE A 55 -35.23 -27.84 7.42
CA PHE A 55 -33.96 -27.20 7.80
C PHE A 55 -33.44 -27.69 9.16
N ARG A 56 -34.17 -28.50 9.92
CA ARG A 56 -33.76 -28.88 11.28
C ARG A 56 -32.41 -29.58 11.32
N ASP A 57 -32.20 -30.58 10.48
CA ASP A 57 -30.96 -31.34 10.44
C ASP A 57 -29.76 -30.44 10.04
N ALA A 58 -29.95 -29.57 9.06
CA ALA A 58 -28.94 -28.63 8.65
C ALA A 58 -28.60 -27.57 9.74
N CYS A 59 -29.63 -27.12 10.48
CA CYS A 59 -29.47 -26.20 11.60
C CYS A 59 -28.68 -26.85 12.75
N GLU A 60 -29.07 -28.09 13.15
CA GLU A 60 -28.35 -28.79 14.22
C GLU A 60 -26.91 -29.13 13.84
N LEU A 61 -26.65 -29.53 12.59
CA LEU A 61 -25.29 -29.78 12.11
C LEU A 61 -24.45 -28.51 12.16
N ALA A 62 -24.95 -27.39 11.61
CA ALA A 62 -24.24 -26.12 11.62
C ALA A 62 -24.01 -25.61 13.04
N ARG A 63 -24.99 -25.80 13.95
CA ARG A 63 -24.85 -25.44 15.37
C ARG A 63 -23.75 -26.25 16.05
N HIS A 64 -23.76 -27.58 15.82
CA HIS A 64 -22.74 -28.47 16.38
C HIS A 64 -21.33 -28.06 15.95
N GLU A 65 -21.13 -27.89 14.63
CA GLU A 65 -19.84 -27.46 14.08
C GLU A 65 -19.37 -26.09 14.63
N ALA A 66 -20.30 -25.14 14.80
CA ALA A 66 -19.97 -23.82 15.32
C ALA A 66 -19.61 -23.86 16.82
N ILE A 67 -20.34 -24.65 17.63
CA ILE A 67 -20.04 -24.79 19.05
C ILE A 67 -18.72 -25.53 19.24
N GLU A 68 -18.52 -26.66 18.56
CA GLU A 68 -17.27 -27.45 18.64
C GLU A 68 -16.05 -26.57 18.37
N ALA A 69 -16.07 -25.79 17.27
CA ALA A 69 -15.00 -24.89 16.91
C ALA A 69 -14.81 -23.72 17.92
N ALA A 70 -15.88 -23.23 18.52
CA ALA A 70 -15.80 -22.14 19.48
C ALA A 70 -15.24 -22.56 20.84
N VAL A 71 -15.63 -23.73 21.33
CA VAL A 71 -15.20 -24.23 22.65
C VAL A 71 -13.80 -24.84 22.62
N GLU A 72 -13.21 -25.11 21.45
CA GLU A 72 -11.85 -25.64 21.29
C GLU A 72 -10.80 -24.79 22.04
N HIS A 73 -11.08 -23.51 22.24
CA HIS A 73 -10.17 -22.54 22.91
C HIS A 73 -10.53 -22.26 24.38
N ASP A 74 -11.51 -22.95 24.96
CA ASP A 74 -11.95 -22.80 26.35
C ASP A 74 -12.07 -24.18 27.02
N GLU A 75 -11.09 -24.54 27.84
CA GLU A 75 -11.02 -25.84 28.50
C GLU A 75 -12.27 -26.15 29.33
N ALA A 76 -12.84 -25.17 30.04
CA ALA A 76 -13.99 -25.38 30.90
C ALA A 76 -15.28 -25.63 30.11
N LEU A 77 -15.47 -24.89 29.00
CA LEU A 77 -16.60 -25.10 28.10
C LEU A 77 -16.43 -26.37 27.28
N MET A 78 -15.20 -26.73 26.92
CA MET A 78 -14.90 -27.99 26.24
C MET A 78 -15.23 -29.20 27.12
N GLU A 79 -14.87 -29.19 28.41
CA GLU A 79 -15.21 -30.27 29.36
C GLU A 79 -16.73 -30.44 29.51
N LYS A 80 -17.46 -29.33 29.67
CA LYS A 80 -18.95 -29.37 29.72
C LYS A 80 -19.54 -29.96 28.45
N TYR A 81 -19.06 -29.51 27.29
CA TYR A 81 -19.56 -29.97 26.00
C TYR A 81 -19.31 -31.47 25.78
N LEU A 82 -18.09 -31.96 26.11
CA LEU A 82 -17.74 -33.37 26.03
C LEU A 82 -18.50 -34.24 27.04
N ALA A 83 -18.85 -33.68 28.21
CA ALA A 83 -19.73 -34.35 29.18
C ALA A 83 -21.19 -34.46 28.73
N GLY A 84 -21.56 -33.84 27.59
CA GLY A 84 -22.91 -33.80 27.07
C GLY A 84 -23.83 -32.82 27.81
N GLU A 85 -23.29 -31.88 28.54
CA GLU A 85 -24.05 -30.80 29.19
C GLU A 85 -24.47 -29.76 28.14
N GLU A 86 -25.69 -29.27 28.23
CA GLU A 86 -26.18 -28.22 27.33
C GLU A 86 -25.59 -26.86 27.73
N LEU A 87 -24.85 -26.22 26.80
CA LEU A 87 -24.32 -24.90 26.99
C LEU A 87 -25.42 -23.84 26.79
N SER A 88 -25.43 -22.83 27.63
CA SER A 88 -26.32 -21.67 27.49
C SER A 88 -25.95 -20.84 26.26
N LEU A 89 -26.88 -20.06 25.73
CA LEU A 89 -26.62 -19.14 24.61
C LEU A 89 -25.55 -18.09 24.96
N GLU A 90 -25.48 -17.66 26.23
CA GLU A 90 -24.50 -16.70 26.71
C GLU A 90 -23.08 -17.32 26.71
N GLU A 91 -22.92 -18.56 27.18
CA GLU A 91 -21.66 -19.30 27.12
C GLU A 91 -21.20 -19.51 25.68
N ILE A 92 -22.11 -19.91 24.77
CA ILE A 92 -21.80 -20.11 23.36
C ILE A 92 -21.37 -18.79 22.68
N ARG A 93 -22.12 -17.69 22.90
CA ARG A 93 -21.77 -16.38 22.34
C ARG A 93 -20.43 -15.88 22.88
N GLY A 94 -20.15 -16.07 24.18
CA GLY A 94 -18.87 -15.75 24.80
C GLY A 94 -17.71 -16.51 24.17
N ALA A 95 -17.87 -17.83 23.96
CA ALA A 95 -16.86 -18.66 23.30
C ALA A 95 -16.61 -18.23 21.85
N ILE A 96 -17.69 -18.00 21.07
CA ILE A 96 -17.58 -17.50 19.69
C ILE A 96 -16.85 -16.14 19.64
N ARG A 97 -17.17 -15.21 20.57
CA ARG A 97 -16.48 -13.94 20.68
C ARG A 97 -15.00 -14.13 20.94
N ALA A 98 -14.62 -14.93 21.95
CA ALA A 98 -13.23 -15.18 22.30
C ALA A 98 -12.45 -15.78 21.12
N ALA A 99 -13.02 -16.79 20.46
CA ALA A 99 -12.42 -17.42 19.28
C ALA A 99 -12.34 -16.44 18.07
N THR A 100 -13.33 -15.55 17.91
CA THR A 100 -13.31 -14.52 16.86
C THR A 100 -12.23 -13.47 17.11
N VAL A 101 -12.08 -12.98 18.33
CA VAL A 101 -11.02 -12.05 18.73
C VAL A 101 -9.64 -12.67 18.58
N ALA A 102 -9.50 -13.97 18.85
CA ALA A 102 -8.27 -14.73 18.63
C ALA A 102 -8.00 -15.06 17.14
N MET A 103 -8.89 -14.66 16.22
CA MET A 103 -8.82 -14.97 14.77
C MET A 103 -8.90 -16.47 14.44
N GLU A 104 -9.46 -17.28 15.33
CA GLU A 104 -9.62 -18.72 15.16
C GLU A 104 -11.02 -19.10 14.65
N PHE A 105 -11.98 -18.16 14.73
CA PHE A 105 -13.34 -18.31 14.29
C PHE A 105 -13.76 -17.13 13.42
N VAL A 106 -14.42 -17.40 12.28
CA VAL A 106 -14.99 -16.37 11.40
C VAL A 106 -16.51 -16.59 11.33
N PRO A 107 -17.32 -15.77 12.01
CA PRO A 107 -18.77 -15.88 11.96
C PRO A 107 -19.30 -15.51 10.57
N VAL A 108 -20.12 -16.37 9.99
CA VAL A 108 -20.74 -16.15 8.67
C VAL A 108 -22.23 -15.93 8.83
N LEU A 109 -22.70 -14.79 8.35
CA LEU A 109 -24.10 -14.41 8.34
C LEU A 109 -24.60 -14.26 6.90
N CYS A 110 -25.92 -14.22 6.73
CA CYS A 110 -26.55 -14.05 5.43
C CYS A 110 -27.62 -12.97 5.45
N GLY A 111 -27.79 -12.26 4.33
CA GLY A 111 -28.79 -11.20 4.22
C GLY A 111 -28.90 -10.65 2.79
N ALA A 112 -29.84 -9.72 2.61
CA ALA A 112 -30.05 -8.96 1.39
C ALA A 112 -30.14 -7.46 1.72
N SER A 113 -28.99 -6.78 1.78
CA SER A 113 -28.87 -5.40 2.26
C SER A 113 -29.69 -4.39 1.44
N PHE A 114 -29.80 -4.55 0.12
CA PHE A 114 -30.65 -3.70 -0.72
C PHE A 114 -32.16 -3.81 -0.39
N LYS A 115 -32.56 -4.91 0.25
CA LYS A 115 -33.94 -5.14 0.74
C LYS A 115 -34.04 -4.99 2.26
N ASN A 116 -32.97 -4.53 2.93
CA ASN A 116 -32.82 -4.45 4.39
C ASN A 116 -33.07 -5.77 5.16
N LYS A 117 -33.01 -6.91 4.48
CA LYS A 117 -33.21 -8.21 5.12
C LYS A 117 -31.90 -8.68 5.77
N GLY A 118 -31.93 -8.96 7.07
CA GLY A 118 -30.78 -9.45 7.86
C GLY A 118 -29.79 -8.37 8.34
N VAL A 119 -30.05 -7.09 8.09
CA VAL A 119 -29.14 -5.98 8.49
C VAL A 119 -29.07 -5.85 10.00
N GLN A 120 -30.22 -5.97 10.70
CA GLN A 120 -30.27 -5.88 12.16
C GLN A 120 -29.41 -6.97 12.81
N ALA A 121 -29.58 -8.24 12.40
CA ALA A 121 -28.80 -9.36 12.92
C ALA A 121 -27.30 -9.23 12.61
N LEU A 122 -26.92 -8.61 11.48
CA LEU A 122 -25.52 -8.31 11.18
C LEU A 122 -24.96 -7.26 12.14
N LEU A 123 -25.72 -6.21 12.44
CA LEU A 123 -25.28 -5.17 13.40
C LEU A 123 -25.13 -5.74 14.82
N ASP A 124 -26.08 -6.58 15.25
CA ASP A 124 -25.99 -7.28 16.53
C ASP A 124 -24.75 -8.18 16.58
N ALA A 125 -24.48 -8.94 15.53
CA ALA A 125 -23.30 -9.80 15.44
C ALA A 125 -21.96 -9.00 15.44
N VAL A 126 -21.93 -7.79 14.89
CA VAL A 126 -20.78 -6.89 14.99
C VAL A 126 -20.51 -6.53 16.45
N ILE A 127 -21.57 -6.21 17.22
CA ILE A 127 -21.47 -5.87 18.65
C ILE A 127 -21.07 -7.10 19.46
N ASP A 128 -21.68 -8.26 19.17
CA ASP A 128 -21.48 -9.48 19.95
C ASP A 128 -20.09 -10.11 19.73
N TYR A 129 -19.57 -10.11 18.50
CA TYR A 129 -18.43 -10.95 18.14
C TYR A 129 -17.18 -10.20 17.73
N LEU A 130 -17.24 -8.96 17.22
CA LEU A 130 -16.03 -8.25 16.83
C LEU A 130 -15.30 -7.62 18.02
N PRO A 131 -13.96 -7.50 17.97
CA PRO A 131 -13.19 -6.91 19.05
C PRO A 131 -13.52 -5.42 19.23
N ALA A 132 -13.71 -5.00 20.46
CA ALA A 132 -13.64 -3.60 20.84
C ALA A 132 -12.17 -3.15 20.91
N PRO A 133 -11.89 -1.85 20.88
CA PRO A 133 -10.50 -1.34 21.01
C PRO A 133 -9.78 -1.83 22.27
N ILE A 134 -10.50 -2.11 23.34
CA ILE A 134 -9.96 -2.65 24.61
C ILE A 134 -9.68 -4.16 24.58
N ASP A 135 -10.19 -4.88 23.61
CA ASP A 135 -9.97 -6.33 23.46
C ASP A 135 -8.65 -6.65 22.72
N VAL A 136 -7.99 -5.63 22.18
CA VAL A 136 -6.74 -5.78 21.43
C VAL A 136 -5.56 -5.26 22.24
N PRO A 137 -4.32 -5.79 22.03
CA PRO A 137 -3.13 -5.30 22.71
C PRO A 137 -2.91 -3.80 22.49
N ALA A 138 -2.23 -3.15 23.46
CA ALA A 138 -1.78 -1.77 23.34
C ALA A 138 -0.98 -1.56 22.04
N ILE A 139 -1.20 -0.43 21.35
CA ILE A 139 -0.51 -0.17 20.10
C ILE A 139 0.97 0.10 20.35
N GLU A 140 1.83 -0.54 19.56
CA GLU A 140 3.26 -0.30 19.56
C GLU A 140 3.64 0.81 18.57
N GLY A 141 4.68 1.53 18.91
CA GLY A 141 5.34 2.53 18.08
C GLY A 141 6.78 2.75 18.58
N HIS A 142 7.41 3.81 18.13
CA HIS A 142 8.74 4.20 18.59
C HIS A 142 8.79 5.69 18.93
N LEU A 143 9.82 6.10 19.68
CA LEU A 143 10.02 7.51 20.00
C LEU A 143 10.53 8.28 18.76
N PRO A 144 10.12 9.55 18.57
CA PRO A 144 10.69 10.40 17.53
C PRO A 144 12.22 10.42 17.61
N HIS A 145 12.90 10.31 16.47
CA HIS A 145 14.36 10.29 16.34
C HIS A 145 15.09 9.10 17.01
N HIS A 146 14.36 8.11 17.52
CA HIS A 146 14.89 6.91 18.17
C HIS A 146 14.12 5.67 17.70
N ASP A 147 14.30 5.28 16.44
CA ASP A 147 13.55 4.19 15.79
C ASP A 147 13.68 2.83 16.50
N GLU A 148 14.76 2.62 17.25
CA GLU A 148 14.98 1.39 18.02
C GLU A 148 14.29 1.39 19.38
N THR A 149 13.83 2.56 19.88
CA THR A 149 13.20 2.67 21.21
C THR A 149 11.70 2.49 21.10
N LYS A 150 11.22 1.30 21.43
CA LYS A 150 9.80 0.99 21.43
C LYS A 150 9.05 1.76 22.52
N ALA A 151 7.86 2.22 22.19
CA ALA A 151 6.90 2.83 23.09
C ALA A 151 5.50 2.26 22.81
N THR A 152 4.65 2.23 23.82
CA THR A 152 3.27 1.71 23.69
C THR A 152 2.26 2.75 24.13
N ARG A 153 1.03 2.61 23.65
CA ARG A 153 -0.13 3.41 24.10
C ARG A 153 -1.28 2.48 24.41
N GLU A 154 -1.76 2.56 25.63
CA GLU A 154 -2.95 1.83 26.08
C GLU A 154 -4.21 2.56 25.61
N VAL A 155 -5.26 1.78 25.33
CA VAL A 155 -6.55 2.32 24.91
C VAL A 155 -7.29 2.84 26.16
N ALA A 156 -7.01 4.08 26.52
CA ALA A 156 -7.62 4.74 27.67
C ALA A 156 -7.72 6.25 27.43
N ASP A 157 -8.82 6.87 27.87
CA ASP A 157 -9.04 8.31 27.76
C ASP A 157 -8.03 9.13 28.60
N GLY A 158 -7.55 8.58 29.70
CA GLY A 158 -6.56 9.22 30.57
C GLY A 158 -5.10 9.04 30.12
N ALA A 159 -4.84 8.29 29.06
CA ALA A 159 -3.51 8.11 28.50
C ALA A 159 -3.10 9.30 27.62
N PRO A 160 -1.82 9.53 27.35
CA PRO A 160 -1.37 10.54 26.39
C PRO A 160 -1.99 10.31 25.01
N PHE A 161 -2.50 11.39 24.40
CA PHE A 161 -3.18 11.29 23.12
C PHE A 161 -2.24 10.84 22.00
N ALA A 162 -2.68 9.82 21.27
CA ALA A 162 -2.03 9.35 20.06
C ALA A 162 -3.08 8.87 19.05
N ALA A 163 -2.96 9.33 17.81
CA ALA A 163 -3.84 8.97 16.72
C ALA A 163 -3.06 8.79 15.41
N LEU A 164 -3.53 7.91 14.55
CA LEU A 164 -2.96 7.67 13.22
C LEU A 164 -3.89 8.25 12.16
N ALA A 165 -3.37 9.16 11.34
CA ALA A 165 -4.04 9.64 10.14
C ALA A 165 -3.94 8.55 9.06
N PHE A 166 -5.01 7.79 8.84
CA PHE A 166 -4.98 6.64 7.95
C PHE A 166 -5.52 6.90 6.54
N LYS A 167 -6.22 8.03 6.35
CA LYS A 167 -6.77 8.41 5.05
C LYS A 167 -6.93 9.92 4.92
N ILE A 168 -6.52 10.45 3.78
CA ILE A 168 -6.86 11.81 3.36
C ILE A 168 -7.93 11.73 2.28
N ALA A 169 -8.91 12.63 2.32
CA ALA A 169 -9.89 12.77 1.25
C ALA A 169 -10.12 14.26 0.94
N THR A 170 -10.39 14.57 -0.31
CA THR A 170 -10.76 15.90 -0.73
C THR A 170 -12.28 16.00 -0.81
N ASP A 171 -12.82 16.94 -0.09
CA ASP A 171 -14.25 17.25 -0.10
C ASP A 171 -14.49 18.58 -0.81
N PRO A 172 -15.48 18.66 -1.73
CA PRO A 172 -15.72 19.88 -2.51
C PRO A 172 -16.16 21.08 -1.67
N PHE A 173 -16.70 20.87 -0.45
CA PHE A 173 -17.27 21.92 0.38
C PHE A 173 -16.35 22.34 1.53
N VAL A 174 -15.69 21.39 2.17
CA VAL A 174 -14.86 21.64 3.35
C VAL A 174 -13.35 21.50 3.07
N GLY A 175 -13.00 21.10 1.87
CA GLY A 175 -11.60 20.94 1.46
C GLY A 175 -11.00 19.62 1.95
N LYS A 176 -9.81 19.68 2.55
CA LYS A 176 -9.09 18.51 3.03
C LYS A 176 -9.71 17.93 4.29
N LEU A 177 -10.12 16.67 4.22
CA LEU A 177 -10.55 15.84 5.33
C LEU A 177 -9.44 14.86 5.69
N THR A 178 -9.01 14.86 6.94
CA THR A 178 -8.05 13.90 7.48
C THR A 178 -8.79 12.93 8.37
N PHE A 179 -8.94 11.69 7.91
CA PHE A 179 -9.50 10.59 8.72
C PHE A 179 -8.41 10.03 9.61
N PHE A 180 -8.69 9.93 10.90
CA PHE A 180 -7.75 9.39 11.87
C PHE A 180 -8.45 8.47 12.87
N ARG A 181 -7.69 7.50 13.37
CA ARG A 181 -8.10 6.63 14.48
C ARG A 181 -7.36 7.05 15.73
N VAL A 182 -8.11 7.28 16.81
CA VAL A 182 -7.55 7.54 18.13
C VAL A 182 -7.19 6.22 18.79
N TYR A 183 -5.95 6.05 19.16
CA TYR A 183 -5.48 4.86 19.89
C TYR A 183 -5.44 5.10 21.39
N SER A 184 -5.21 6.34 21.84
CA SER A 184 -5.18 6.71 23.25
C SER A 184 -5.55 8.17 23.46
N GLY A 185 -6.03 8.52 24.64
CA GLY A 185 -6.34 9.87 25.04
C GLY A 185 -7.63 10.43 24.44
N VAL A 186 -7.82 11.72 24.63
CA VAL A 186 -8.99 12.49 24.15
C VAL A 186 -8.51 13.73 23.42
N LEU A 187 -9.20 14.09 22.33
CA LEU A 187 -8.90 15.27 21.53
C LEU A 187 -10.16 16.12 21.38
N ALA A 188 -10.08 17.40 21.78
CA ALA A 188 -11.17 18.36 21.64
C ALA A 188 -11.10 19.12 20.30
N SER A 189 -12.25 19.49 19.77
CA SER A 189 -12.37 20.34 18.58
C SER A 189 -11.73 21.71 18.83
N GLY A 190 -11.06 22.28 17.83
CA GLY A 190 -10.37 23.56 17.92
C GLY A 190 -9.01 23.53 18.60
N SER A 191 -8.55 22.38 19.12
CA SER A 191 -7.26 22.20 19.78
C SER A 191 -6.10 22.16 18.78
N TYR A 192 -4.87 22.19 19.32
CA TYR A 192 -3.65 21.95 18.56
C TYR A 192 -3.23 20.49 18.70
N VAL A 193 -2.63 19.97 17.66
CA VAL A 193 -1.95 18.66 17.64
C VAL A 193 -0.53 18.81 17.15
N TYR A 194 0.33 17.93 17.63
CA TYR A 194 1.71 17.78 17.16
C TYR A 194 1.79 16.57 16.22
N ASN A 195 2.11 16.81 14.96
CA ASN A 195 2.41 15.76 14.00
C ASN A 195 3.83 15.24 14.28
N SER A 196 3.93 14.14 14.99
CA SER A 196 5.21 13.57 15.45
C SER A 196 6.05 13.02 14.30
N THR A 197 5.43 12.59 13.20
CA THR A 197 6.14 12.12 12.00
C THR A 197 6.89 13.25 11.28
N LYS A 198 6.37 14.47 11.34
CA LYS A 198 6.92 15.65 10.65
C LYS A 198 7.53 16.70 11.56
N GLY A 199 7.39 16.55 12.87
CA GLY A 199 7.88 17.55 13.82
C GLY A 199 7.15 18.91 13.71
N LYS A 200 5.83 18.92 13.44
CA LYS A 200 5.07 20.14 13.20
C LYS A 200 3.80 20.23 14.05
N ARG A 201 3.51 21.40 14.56
CA ARG A 201 2.23 21.71 15.21
C ARG A 201 1.21 22.18 14.18
N GLU A 202 0.00 21.63 14.27
CA GLU A 202 -1.13 21.99 13.44
C GLU A 202 -2.37 22.24 14.30
N ARG A 203 -3.33 23.03 13.79
CA ARG A 203 -4.58 23.31 14.48
C ARG A 203 -5.72 22.52 13.86
N ILE A 204 -6.47 21.80 14.67
CA ILE A 204 -7.74 21.22 14.29
C ILE A 204 -8.81 22.32 14.27
N GLY A 205 -9.43 22.53 13.12
CA GLY A 205 -10.53 23.48 13.00
C GLY A 205 -11.82 22.89 13.55
N ARG A 206 -12.25 21.75 13.01
CA ARG A 206 -13.46 21.01 13.42
C ARG A 206 -13.20 19.52 13.41
N LEU A 207 -13.89 18.82 14.30
CA LEU A 207 -13.99 17.36 14.32
C LEU A 207 -15.33 16.92 13.75
N LEU A 208 -15.33 15.90 12.92
CA LEU A 208 -16.51 15.38 12.26
C LEU A 208 -16.64 13.87 12.49
N GLN A 209 -17.84 13.43 12.81
CA GLN A 209 -18.26 12.05 12.68
C GLN A 209 -18.90 11.85 11.31
N MET A 210 -18.40 10.87 10.56
CA MET A 210 -18.82 10.64 9.18
C MET A 210 -19.82 9.49 9.09
N HIS A 211 -20.95 9.72 8.42
CA HIS A 211 -21.93 8.71 8.08
C HIS A 211 -22.16 8.74 6.57
N ALA A 212 -21.43 7.92 5.84
CA ALA A 212 -21.37 8.00 4.37
C ALA A 212 -21.03 9.43 3.91
N ASN A 213 -21.96 10.14 3.29
CA ASN A 213 -21.78 11.53 2.84
C ASN A 213 -22.27 12.57 3.87
N LYS A 214 -22.84 12.13 5.00
CA LYS A 214 -23.31 13.01 6.06
C LYS A 214 -22.19 13.30 7.05
N ARG A 215 -22.12 14.52 7.53
CA ARG A 215 -21.08 15.04 8.43
C ARG A 215 -21.76 15.61 9.65
N ASP A 216 -21.52 15.05 10.80
CA ASP A 216 -22.01 15.55 12.06
C ASP A 216 -20.82 16.12 12.85
N GLU A 217 -20.89 17.40 13.26
CA GLU A 217 -19.83 18.01 14.07
C GLU A 217 -19.86 17.45 15.48
N ILE A 218 -18.67 17.11 16.01
CA ILE A 218 -18.48 16.59 17.36
C ILE A 218 -17.51 17.49 18.13
N GLU A 219 -17.71 17.58 19.44
CA GLU A 219 -16.91 18.44 20.32
C GLU A 219 -15.57 17.76 20.70
N GLU A 220 -15.58 16.45 20.84
CA GLU A 220 -14.41 15.66 21.22
C GLU A 220 -14.43 14.28 20.55
N VAL A 221 -13.27 13.63 20.52
CA VAL A 221 -13.07 12.25 20.08
C VAL A 221 -12.20 11.53 21.10
N ARG A 222 -12.50 10.25 21.39
CA ARG A 222 -11.92 9.47 22.48
C ARG A 222 -11.12 8.27 21.99
N ALA A 223 -10.40 7.63 22.89
CA ALA A 223 -9.64 6.40 22.61
C ALA A 223 -10.54 5.33 21.97
N GLY A 224 -10.10 4.79 20.82
CA GLY A 224 -10.82 3.79 20.03
C GLY A 224 -11.71 4.35 18.92
N ASP A 225 -12.02 5.65 18.93
CA ASP A 225 -12.88 6.29 17.93
C ASP A 225 -12.16 6.51 16.60
N ILE A 226 -12.96 6.62 15.55
CA ILE A 226 -12.56 7.10 14.23
C ILE A 226 -13.32 8.39 13.93
N ALA A 227 -12.59 9.43 13.58
CA ALA A 227 -13.17 10.72 13.20
C ALA A 227 -12.46 11.33 11.99
N ALA A 228 -13.01 12.41 11.46
CA ALA A 228 -12.36 13.23 10.46
C ALA A 228 -12.08 14.63 11.02
N ALA A 229 -10.91 15.18 10.72
CA ALA A 229 -10.52 16.53 11.08
C ALA A 229 -10.45 17.44 9.85
N ILE A 230 -10.88 18.69 10.04
CA ILE A 230 -10.67 19.78 9.10
C ILE A 230 -9.60 20.72 9.68
N GLY A 231 -8.71 21.21 8.84
CA GLY A 231 -7.72 22.22 9.23
C GLY A 231 -6.28 21.73 9.23
N LEU A 232 -6.06 20.42 9.18
CA LEU A 232 -4.72 19.80 9.07
C LEU A 232 -4.18 19.97 7.65
N LYS A 233 -3.21 20.87 7.47
CA LYS A 233 -2.66 21.23 6.16
C LYS A 233 -1.50 20.32 5.74
N ASP A 234 -0.59 20.08 6.67
CA ASP A 234 0.66 19.33 6.44
C ASP A 234 0.51 17.82 6.67
N THR A 235 -0.47 17.40 7.48
CA THR A 235 -0.72 15.97 7.80
C THR A 235 -1.07 15.17 6.56
N ARG A 236 -0.45 13.99 6.40
CA ARG A 236 -0.66 13.03 5.32
C ARG A 236 -1.09 11.68 5.86
N THR A 237 -1.49 10.80 4.95
CA THR A 237 -1.78 9.39 5.28
C THR A 237 -0.52 8.72 5.85
N GLY A 238 -0.66 8.08 7.02
CA GLY A 238 0.44 7.45 7.76
C GLY A 238 1.08 8.33 8.83
N ASP A 239 0.72 9.62 8.92
CA ASP A 239 1.28 10.49 9.95
C ASP A 239 0.62 10.21 11.32
N THR A 240 1.42 10.30 12.38
CA THR A 240 0.96 10.19 13.76
C THR A 240 0.72 11.56 14.36
N LEU A 241 -0.40 11.71 15.06
CA LEU A 241 -0.81 12.92 15.75
C LEU A 241 -0.79 12.70 17.27
N CYS A 242 -0.12 13.59 17.99
CA CYS A 242 -0.07 13.66 19.45
C CYS A 242 -0.56 15.02 19.94
N LEU A 243 -0.77 15.22 21.25
CA LEU A 243 -1.06 16.56 21.77
C LEU A 243 0.21 17.40 21.90
N ASP A 244 1.24 16.84 22.47
CA ASP A 244 2.50 17.52 22.77
C ASP A 244 3.71 16.75 22.25
N GLU A 245 4.82 17.49 22.11
CA GLU A 245 6.11 16.96 21.67
C GLU A 245 6.74 16.07 22.72
N ASP A 246 6.62 16.41 23.99
CA ASP A 246 7.23 15.69 25.12
C ASP A 246 6.68 14.26 25.30
N GLU A 247 5.43 14.02 24.88
CA GLU A 247 4.76 12.72 24.95
C GLU A 247 4.61 12.09 23.55
N ALA A 248 5.37 12.58 22.57
CA ALA A 248 5.24 12.12 21.19
C ALA A 248 5.66 10.66 21.01
N ILE A 249 4.89 9.96 20.23
CA ILE A 249 5.17 8.62 19.70
C ILE A 249 5.00 8.66 18.19
N ILE A 250 5.70 7.82 17.47
CA ILE A 250 5.43 7.52 16.08
C ILE A 250 4.86 6.10 16.05
N LEU A 251 3.59 6.00 15.72
CA LEU A 251 2.92 4.72 15.50
C LEU A 251 3.47 4.08 14.23
N GLU A 252 3.29 2.77 14.08
CA GLU A 252 3.84 2.04 12.95
C GLU A 252 3.51 2.74 11.62
N ALA A 253 4.56 3.17 10.92
CA ALA A 253 4.39 3.83 9.64
C ALA A 253 3.93 2.83 8.57
N MET A 254 2.83 3.13 7.90
CA MET A 254 2.40 2.37 6.73
C MET A 254 3.47 2.46 5.64
N LYS A 255 4.05 1.32 5.26
CA LYS A 255 5.01 1.26 4.15
C LYS A 255 4.26 1.17 2.83
N PHE A 256 4.32 2.24 2.06
CA PHE A 256 3.74 2.27 0.74
C PHE A 256 4.78 1.82 -0.31
N PRO A 257 4.43 0.88 -1.21
CA PRO A 257 5.32 0.48 -2.28
C PRO A 257 5.60 1.64 -3.24
N ALA A 258 6.79 1.66 -3.84
CA ALA A 258 7.12 2.65 -4.85
C ALA A 258 6.29 2.41 -6.13
N PRO A 259 5.84 3.48 -6.80
CA PRO A 259 5.16 3.36 -8.09
C PRO A 259 6.06 2.67 -9.13
N VAL A 260 5.44 1.91 -10.03
CA VAL A 260 6.15 1.11 -11.05
C VAL A 260 5.81 1.49 -12.49
N ILE A 261 4.74 2.26 -12.71
CA ILE A 261 4.34 2.76 -14.03
C ILE A 261 4.34 4.27 -14.03
N ASP A 262 4.92 4.85 -15.08
CA ASP A 262 4.93 6.27 -15.36
C ASP A 262 4.09 6.57 -16.62
N VAL A 263 3.32 7.67 -16.57
CA VAL A 263 2.50 8.18 -17.68
C VAL A 263 2.70 9.67 -17.77
N ALA A 264 2.91 10.18 -18.99
CA ALA A 264 2.90 11.61 -19.23
C ALA A 264 1.44 12.12 -19.29
N ILE A 265 1.17 13.22 -18.61
CA ILE A 265 -0.13 13.88 -18.64
C ILE A 265 0.02 15.35 -19.05
N GLU A 266 -0.79 15.79 -20.00
CA GLU A 266 -0.77 17.14 -20.53
C GLU A 266 -2.19 17.73 -20.54
N PRO A 267 -2.37 18.99 -20.08
CA PRO A 267 -3.68 19.64 -20.14
C PRO A 267 -4.04 19.89 -21.60
N LYS A 268 -5.31 19.70 -21.98
CA LYS A 268 -5.76 19.97 -23.36
C LYS A 268 -5.80 21.47 -23.67
N THR A 269 -6.04 22.29 -22.68
CA THR A 269 -6.10 23.75 -22.83
C THR A 269 -5.25 24.44 -21.76
N LYS A 270 -4.86 25.69 -22.06
CA LYS A 270 -4.11 26.52 -21.10
C LYS A 270 -4.92 26.79 -19.81
N ALA A 271 -6.25 26.86 -19.92
CA ALA A 271 -7.14 27.03 -18.76
C ALA A 271 -7.19 25.79 -17.86
N ASP A 272 -6.87 24.62 -18.37
CA ASP A 272 -6.83 23.37 -17.61
C ASP A 272 -5.49 23.18 -16.88
N GLN A 273 -4.45 23.95 -17.20
CA GLN A 273 -3.13 23.81 -16.61
C GLN A 273 -3.13 24.05 -15.09
N ASP A 274 -3.76 25.13 -14.63
CA ASP A 274 -3.84 25.44 -13.21
C ASP A 274 -4.73 24.43 -12.46
N LYS A 275 -5.84 24.03 -13.08
CA LYS A 275 -6.73 23.01 -12.53
C LYS A 275 -6.04 21.65 -12.43
N LEU A 276 -5.24 21.28 -13.45
CA LEU A 276 -4.47 20.04 -13.46
C LEU A 276 -3.48 20.00 -12.28
N ALA A 277 -2.74 21.10 -12.05
CA ALA A 277 -1.80 21.18 -10.95
C ALA A 277 -2.49 20.99 -9.59
N ILE A 278 -3.65 21.65 -9.38
CA ILE A 278 -4.44 21.51 -8.15
C ILE A 278 -4.99 20.10 -7.99
N ALA A 279 -5.51 19.49 -9.06
CA ALA A 279 -6.04 18.14 -9.03
C ALA A 279 -4.96 17.11 -8.71
N LEU A 280 -3.81 17.20 -9.36
CA LEU A 280 -2.67 16.32 -9.13
C LEU A 280 -2.13 16.43 -7.70
N GLN A 281 -2.02 17.66 -7.18
CA GLN A 281 -1.61 17.88 -5.80
C GLN A 281 -2.57 17.18 -4.83
N LYS A 282 -3.88 17.43 -4.96
CA LYS A 282 -4.90 16.84 -4.06
C LYS A 282 -4.91 15.31 -4.12
N LEU A 283 -4.85 14.73 -5.33
CA LEU A 283 -4.83 13.28 -5.51
C LEU A 283 -3.54 12.65 -4.94
N SER A 284 -2.39 13.32 -5.03
CA SER A 284 -1.14 12.85 -4.42
C SER A 284 -1.12 12.98 -2.89
N GLU A 285 -1.93 13.89 -2.32
CA GLU A 285 -2.12 13.96 -0.87
C GLU A 285 -3.04 12.85 -0.35
N GLU A 286 -4.01 12.42 -1.17
CA GLU A 286 -4.93 11.32 -0.84
C GLU A 286 -4.27 9.94 -0.94
N ASP A 287 -3.44 9.73 -1.97
CA ASP A 287 -2.83 8.46 -2.29
C ASP A 287 -1.29 8.52 -2.24
N PRO A 288 -0.66 7.98 -1.20
CA PRO A 288 0.80 7.95 -1.07
C PRO A 288 1.53 7.14 -2.15
N THR A 289 0.82 6.24 -2.85
CA THR A 289 1.38 5.44 -3.96
C THR A 289 1.31 6.17 -5.30
N PHE A 290 0.58 7.29 -5.36
CA PHE A 290 0.52 8.16 -6.51
C PHE A 290 1.52 9.31 -6.37
N ARG A 291 2.42 9.45 -7.34
CA ARG A 291 3.43 10.50 -7.35
C ARG A 291 3.34 11.35 -8.61
N VAL A 292 3.69 12.61 -8.46
CA VAL A 292 3.73 13.59 -9.55
C VAL A 292 5.12 14.20 -9.59
N ARG A 293 5.72 14.24 -10.77
CA ARG A 293 7.00 14.92 -11.02
C ARG A 293 6.96 15.68 -12.34
N SER A 294 7.73 16.73 -12.43
CA SER A 294 7.99 17.40 -13.70
C SER A 294 9.32 16.90 -14.26
N ASP A 295 9.32 16.53 -15.51
CA ASP A 295 10.53 16.19 -16.24
C ASP A 295 11.28 17.49 -16.61
N ALA A 296 12.54 17.60 -16.17
CA ALA A 296 13.31 18.82 -16.33
C ALA A 296 13.76 19.05 -17.80
N GLU A 297 13.88 17.99 -18.59
CA GLU A 297 14.32 18.08 -19.98
C GLU A 297 13.17 18.32 -20.93
N THR A 298 12.05 17.60 -20.73
CA THR A 298 10.87 17.67 -21.61
C THR A 298 9.83 18.68 -21.15
N GLY A 299 9.90 19.14 -19.90
CA GLY A 299 8.87 19.98 -19.29
C GLY A 299 7.53 19.26 -19.06
N GLN A 300 7.47 17.96 -19.33
CA GLN A 300 6.24 17.17 -19.16
C GLN A 300 5.95 16.91 -17.69
N THR A 301 4.66 16.91 -17.37
CA THR A 301 4.20 16.39 -16.08
C THR A 301 4.06 14.89 -16.17
N ILE A 302 4.80 14.17 -15.34
CA ILE A 302 4.78 12.72 -15.24
C ILE A 302 4.01 12.32 -13.98
N ILE A 303 3.05 11.43 -14.15
CA ILE A 303 2.34 10.78 -13.05
C ILE A 303 2.78 9.33 -12.94
N ALA A 304 3.01 8.88 -11.72
CA ALA A 304 3.47 7.54 -11.42
C ALA A 304 2.50 6.83 -10.49
N GLY A 305 2.24 5.55 -10.74
CA GLY A 305 1.29 4.74 -9.98
C GLY A 305 1.65 3.26 -9.97
N MET A 306 0.82 2.48 -9.25
CA MET A 306 1.03 1.06 -9.00
C MET A 306 0.66 0.15 -10.18
N GLY A 307 -0.03 0.67 -11.20
CA GLY A 307 -0.44 -0.10 -12.37
C GLY A 307 -1.33 0.71 -13.30
N GLU A 308 -1.62 0.15 -14.48
CA GLU A 308 -2.43 0.78 -15.52
C GLU A 308 -3.81 1.19 -14.99
N LEU A 309 -4.53 0.26 -14.36
CA LEU A 309 -5.85 0.54 -13.77
C LEU A 309 -5.81 1.63 -12.71
N HIS A 310 -4.76 1.68 -11.89
CA HIS A 310 -4.59 2.72 -10.89
C HIS A 310 -4.52 4.11 -11.54
N LEU A 311 -3.67 4.27 -12.55
CA LEU A 311 -3.54 5.55 -13.28
C LEU A 311 -4.80 5.90 -14.07
N GLU A 312 -5.48 4.93 -14.67
CA GLU A 312 -6.77 5.15 -15.35
C GLU A 312 -7.83 5.69 -14.38
N ILE A 313 -7.92 5.13 -13.16
CA ILE A 313 -8.84 5.62 -12.12
C ILE A 313 -8.47 7.03 -11.69
N ILE A 314 -7.19 7.33 -11.50
CA ILE A 314 -6.73 8.68 -11.13
C ILE A 314 -7.10 9.70 -12.22
N VAL A 315 -6.87 9.36 -13.48
CA VAL A 315 -7.23 10.23 -14.63
C VAL A 315 -8.75 10.41 -14.73
N ASP A 316 -9.52 9.35 -14.56
CA ASP A 316 -10.98 9.41 -14.56
C ASP A 316 -11.52 10.29 -13.40
N ARG A 317 -10.92 10.18 -12.21
CA ARG A 317 -11.22 11.07 -11.08
C ARG A 317 -10.89 12.53 -11.38
N MET A 318 -9.75 12.82 -12.01
CA MET A 318 -9.42 14.19 -12.44
C MET A 318 -10.50 14.77 -13.36
N MET A 319 -10.97 14.00 -14.33
CA MET A 319 -12.03 14.45 -15.23
C MET A 319 -13.37 14.63 -14.51
N ARG A 320 -13.78 13.68 -13.68
CA ARG A 320 -15.10 13.70 -13.04
C ARG A 320 -15.19 14.66 -11.86
N GLU A 321 -14.20 14.67 -10.98
CA GLU A 321 -14.23 15.43 -9.73
C GLU A 321 -13.69 16.85 -9.91
N PHE A 322 -12.63 17.03 -10.69
CA PHE A 322 -11.95 18.32 -10.83
C PHE A 322 -12.27 19.04 -12.17
N LYS A 323 -13.00 18.37 -13.07
CA LYS A 323 -13.35 18.92 -14.40
C LYS A 323 -12.11 19.36 -15.19
N VAL A 324 -11.07 18.54 -15.18
CA VAL A 324 -9.82 18.75 -15.91
C VAL A 324 -9.79 17.83 -17.11
N ASP A 325 -9.65 18.40 -18.31
CA ASP A 325 -9.45 17.66 -19.54
C ASP A 325 -7.95 17.56 -19.84
N ALA A 326 -7.44 16.34 -19.94
CA ALA A 326 -6.03 16.07 -20.15
C ALA A 326 -5.81 14.97 -21.19
N ASN A 327 -4.70 15.10 -21.94
CA ASN A 327 -4.17 14.03 -22.77
C ASN A 327 -3.25 13.16 -21.93
N VAL A 328 -3.42 11.86 -22.05
CA VAL A 328 -2.58 10.88 -21.35
C VAL A 328 -1.72 10.17 -22.38
N GLY A 329 -0.40 10.19 -22.18
CA GLY A 329 0.54 9.43 -22.97
C GLY A 329 0.46 7.93 -22.69
N ARG A 330 1.17 7.11 -23.47
CA ARG A 330 1.26 5.68 -23.19
C ARG A 330 1.95 5.46 -21.83
N PRO A 331 1.50 4.48 -21.04
CA PRO A 331 2.18 4.11 -19.81
C PRO A 331 3.66 3.82 -20.10
N GLN A 332 4.55 4.41 -19.33
CA GLN A 332 5.97 4.11 -19.40
C GLN A 332 6.35 3.20 -18.24
N VAL A 333 7.19 2.23 -18.54
CA VAL A 333 7.73 1.33 -17.53
C VAL A 333 8.90 2.01 -16.84
N ALA A 334 8.92 2.00 -15.51
CA ALA A 334 10.02 2.55 -14.73
C ALA A 334 11.24 1.61 -14.79
N TYR A 335 11.97 1.68 -15.89
CA TYR A 335 13.24 0.97 -16.02
C TYR A 335 14.27 1.50 -15.03
N ARG A 336 15.25 0.66 -14.72
CA ARG A 336 16.43 1.01 -13.94
C ARG A 336 17.68 0.59 -14.69
N GLU A 337 18.81 1.12 -14.29
CA GLU A 337 20.12 0.65 -14.75
C GLU A 337 20.86 0.00 -13.58
N THR A 338 21.75 -0.93 -13.87
CA THR A 338 22.71 -1.48 -12.91
C THR A 338 23.99 -1.88 -13.65
N ILE A 339 24.96 -2.40 -12.92
CA ILE A 339 26.23 -2.85 -13.46
C ILE A 339 26.46 -4.34 -13.21
N ARG A 340 27.24 -5.00 -14.06
CA ARG A 340 27.52 -6.45 -13.94
C ARG A 340 28.91 -6.77 -13.40
N LYS A 341 29.83 -5.80 -13.46
CA LYS A 341 31.24 -6.03 -13.16
C LYS A 341 31.77 -5.02 -12.18
N ARG A 342 32.68 -5.48 -11.33
CA ARG A 342 33.52 -4.61 -10.54
C ARG A 342 34.54 -3.88 -11.42
N VAL A 343 34.76 -2.61 -11.15
CA VAL A 343 35.80 -1.78 -11.73
C VAL A 343 36.59 -1.10 -10.62
N GLU A 344 37.87 -0.96 -10.84
CA GLU A 344 38.79 -0.41 -9.84
C GLU A 344 39.58 0.74 -10.40
N LYS A 345 39.94 1.69 -9.51
CA LYS A 345 40.81 2.83 -9.81
C LYS A 345 40.32 3.69 -10.98
N VAL A 346 39.01 3.92 -11.04
CA VAL A 346 38.45 4.84 -12.04
C VAL A 346 38.59 6.28 -11.55
N GLU A 347 39.19 7.11 -12.37
CA GLU A 347 39.46 8.51 -12.07
C GLU A 347 38.38 9.43 -12.57
N GLY A 348 37.98 10.41 -11.75
CA GLY A 348 37.23 11.59 -12.13
C GLY A 348 38.03 12.83 -11.83
N LYS A 349 38.42 13.56 -12.86
CA LYS A 349 39.22 14.76 -12.72
C LYS A 349 38.55 15.95 -13.38
N PHE A 350 38.19 16.94 -12.56
CA PHE A 350 37.65 18.20 -13.02
C PHE A 350 38.65 19.32 -12.82
N VAL A 351 39.11 19.90 -13.93
CA VAL A 351 40.04 21.04 -13.92
C VAL A 351 39.49 22.11 -14.85
N ARG A 352 39.27 23.30 -14.33
CA ARG A 352 38.85 24.46 -15.12
C ARG A 352 39.66 25.69 -14.70
N GLN A 353 40.34 26.30 -15.65
CA GLN A 353 41.00 27.60 -15.48
C GLN A 353 40.33 28.63 -16.38
N SER A 354 39.78 29.68 -15.80
CA SER A 354 39.20 30.81 -16.53
C SER A 354 39.57 32.07 -15.81
N GLY A 355 40.73 32.68 -16.17
CA GLY A 355 41.17 34.03 -15.81
C GLY A 355 40.91 34.46 -14.35
N GLY A 356 41.53 33.81 -13.35
CA GLY A 356 41.34 34.07 -11.93
C GLY A 356 41.51 32.79 -11.10
N LYS A 357 40.69 32.60 -10.04
CA LYS A 357 40.71 31.40 -9.22
C LYS A 357 40.24 30.19 -10.05
N GLY A 358 41.09 29.15 -10.17
CA GLY A 358 40.78 27.92 -10.87
C GLY A 358 39.77 27.05 -10.11
N GLN A 359 39.35 25.96 -10.74
CA GLN A 359 38.56 24.90 -10.10
C GLN A 359 39.26 23.55 -10.27
N TYR A 360 39.46 22.83 -9.17
CA TYR A 360 40.17 21.58 -9.16
C TYR A 360 39.45 20.55 -8.25
N GLY A 361 39.12 19.41 -8.81
CA GLY A 361 38.62 18.24 -8.08
C GLY A 361 39.14 16.96 -8.73
N HIS A 362 39.71 16.07 -7.93
CA HIS A 362 40.21 14.77 -8.43
C HIS A 362 39.88 13.67 -7.42
N VAL A 363 39.19 12.64 -7.89
CA VAL A 363 38.76 11.48 -7.11
C VAL A 363 39.05 10.19 -7.86
N VAL A 364 39.34 9.13 -7.14
CA VAL A 364 39.50 7.78 -7.65
C VAL A 364 38.55 6.87 -6.88
N ILE A 365 37.74 6.11 -7.62
CA ILE A 365 36.75 5.26 -7.03
C ILE A 365 36.92 3.79 -7.46
N HIS A 366 36.46 2.88 -6.63
CA HIS A 366 36.10 1.52 -7.00
C HIS A 366 34.59 1.42 -7.04
N MET A 367 34.07 0.66 -7.96
CA MET A 367 32.64 0.41 -8.07
C MET A 367 32.36 -1.06 -8.32
N GLU A 368 31.40 -1.61 -7.60
CA GLU A 368 30.97 -3.00 -7.72
C GLU A 368 29.44 -3.10 -7.63
N PRO A 369 28.83 -4.16 -8.24
CA PRO A 369 27.42 -4.42 -8.03
C PRO A 369 27.18 -4.79 -6.56
N SER A 370 26.06 -4.37 -5.99
CA SER A 370 25.56 -4.81 -4.68
C SER A 370 24.43 -5.81 -4.83
N GLU A 371 23.93 -6.33 -3.71
CA GLU A 371 22.79 -7.24 -3.72
C GLU A 371 21.53 -6.53 -4.19
N GLN A 372 20.65 -7.28 -4.83
CA GLN A 372 19.41 -6.76 -5.38
C GLN A 372 18.53 -6.11 -4.28
N GLY A 373 18.10 -4.88 -4.51
CA GLY A 373 17.29 -4.11 -3.57
C GLY A 373 18.08 -3.38 -2.49
N GLN A 374 19.40 -3.49 -2.47
CA GLN A 374 20.26 -2.79 -1.52
C GLN A 374 20.44 -1.30 -1.85
N GLY A 375 20.15 -0.93 -3.09
CA GLY A 375 20.22 0.45 -3.57
C GLY A 375 21.66 0.96 -3.71
N PHE A 376 21.91 2.20 -3.27
CA PHE A 376 23.23 2.82 -3.35
C PHE A 376 23.97 2.77 -2.02
N VAL A 377 25.17 2.23 -2.04
CA VAL A 377 26.08 2.20 -0.88
C VAL A 377 27.35 2.99 -1.19
N PHE A 378 27.68 3.96 -0.33
CA PHE A 378 28.92 4.73 -0.43
C PHE A 378 29.85 4.41 0.75
N GLU A 379 31.09 4.11 0.47
CA GLU A 379 32.13 3.88 1.48
C GLU A 379 33.30 4.83 1.28
N ASP A 380 33.64 5.56 2.33
CA ASP A 380 34.89 6.33 2.41
C ASP A 380 36.05 5.41 2.81
N LYS A 381 37.02 5.25 1.92
CA LYS A 381 38.25 4.47 2.13
C LYS A 381 39.49 5.36 2.00
N ILE A 382 39.35 6.67 2.16
CA ILE A 382 40.48 7.61 2.10
C ILE A 382 41.43 7.37 3.26
N VAL A 383 42.71 7.24 2.94
CA VAL A 383 43.79 7.08 3.92
C VAL A 383 44.77 8.25 3.79
N GLY A 384 45.28 8.72 4.93
CA GLY A 384 46.33 9.77 4.95
C GLY A 384 45.86 11.18 4.62
N GLY A 385 44.54 11.45 4.57
CA GLY A 385 44.00 12.81 4.38
C GLY A 385 44.27 13.40 3.00
N VAL A 386 44.45 12.57 1.97
CA VAL A 386 44.71 13.02 0.58
C VAL A 386 43.54 13.82 -0.01
N ILE A 387 42.36 13.71 0.55
CA ILE A 387 41.22 14.59 0.33
C ILE A 387 40.76 15.09 1.69
N PRO A 388 40.60 16.42 1.91
CA PRO A 388 39.98 16.97 3.10
C PRO A 388 38.59 16.44 3.32
N ARG A 389 38.21 16.17 4.58
CA ARG A 389 36.92 15.57 4.93
C ARG A 389 35.71 16.34 4.42
N GLU A 390 35.82 17.67 4.34
CA GLU A 390 34.79 18.57 3.83
C GLU A 390 34.38 18.28 2.37
N PHE A 391 35.29 17.67 1.56
CA PHE A 391 35.00 17.33 0.16
C PHE A 391 34.43 15.92 -0.06
N ILE A 392 34.39 15.06 0.95
CA ILE A 392 33.88 13.68 0.83
C ILE A 392 32.37 13.70 0.60
N SER A 393 31.61 14.47 1.37
CA SER A 393 30.16 14.62 1.20
C SER A 393 29.78 15.23 -0.16
N PRO A 394 30.45 16.27 -0.69
CA PRO A 394 30.29 16.74 -2.07
C PRO A 394 30.51 15.65 -3.13
N VAL A 395 31.53 14.78 -2.97
CA VAL A 395 31.75 13.65 -3.89
C VAL A 395 30.55 12.69 -3.89
N GLU A 396 30.08 12.29 -2.70
CA GLU A 396 28.92 11.43 -2.56
C GLU A 396 27.67 12.07 -3.20
N ALA A 397 27.44 13.36 -2.97
CA ALA A 397 26.34 14.10 -3.57
C ALA A 397 26.41 14.11 -5.10
N GLY A 398 27.63 14.31 -5.67
CA GLY A 398 27.83 14.27 -7.12
C GLY A 398 27.57 12.89 -7.73
N ILE A 399 27.92 11.82 -7.00
CA ILE A 399 27.63 10.45 -7.41
C ILE A 399 26.13 10.20 -7.35
N LYS A 400 25.43 10.60 -6.28
CA LYS A 400 23.97 10.46 -6.14
C LYS A 400 23.20 11.14 -7.28
N GLU A 401 23.59 12.34 -7.65
CA GLU A 401 22.98 13.03 -8.80
C GLU A 401 23.25 12.31 -10.13
N ALA A 402 24.45 11.74 -10.29
CA ALA A 402 24.78 10.97 -11.48
C ALA A 402 24.03 9.64 -11.57
N LEU A 403 23.74 9.00 -10.43
CA LEU A 403 22.88 7.80 -10.35
C LEU A 403 21.49 8.07 -10.94
N GLU A 404 20.89 9.22 -10.64
CA GLU A 404 19.54 9.56 -11.11
C GLU A 404 19.46 9.75 -12.64
N THR A 405 20.57 10.13 -13.28
CA THR A 405 20.61 10.39 -14.72
C THR A 405 21.00 9.18 -15.56
N GLY A 406 21.46 8.09 -14.94
CA GLY A 406 21.90 6.87 -15.62
C GLY A 406 23.09 7.08 -16.57
N VAL A 407 23.44 6.01 -17.30
CA VAL A 407 24.57 6.03 -18.26
C VAL A 407 24.25 5.35 -19.59
N LEU A 408 23.15 4.55 -19.65
CA LEU A 408 22.72 3.85 -20.87
C LEU A 408 21.58 4.56 -21.60
N ALA A 409 20.50 4.79 -20.88
CA ALA A 409 19.24 5.30 -21.42
C ALA A 409 18.60 6.37 -20.51
N GLY A 410 19.35 6.89 -19.53
CA GLY A 410 18.85 7.95 -18.66
C GLY A 410 17.97 7.45 -17.50
N TYR A 411 17.96 6.16 -17.21
CA TYR A 411 17.25 5.61 -16.08
C TYR A 411 18.12 5.55 -14.82
N PRO A 412 17.53 5.73 -13.61
CA PRO A 412 18.29 5.69 -12.38
C PRO A 412 19.09 4.39 -12.22
N VAL A 413 20.36 4.52 -11.82
CA VAL A 413 21.22 3.36 -11.51
C VAL A 413 20.95 2.90 -10.08
N VAL A 414 20.77 1.61 -9.88
CA VAL A 414 20.48 0.99 -8.57
C VAL A 414 21.42 -0.18 -8.31
N ASP A 415 21.47 -0.61 -7.05
CA ASP A 415 22.21 -1.78 -6.58
C ASP A 415 23.71 -1.70 -6.93
N VAL A 416 24.31 -0.59 -6.53
CA VAL A 416 25.74 -0.33 -6.74
C VAL A 416 26.41 0.14 -5.46
N LYS A 417 27.61 -0.35 -5.22
CA LYS A 417 28.48 0.07 -4.14
C LYS A 417 29.67 0.82 -4.70
N VAL A 418 29.90 2.03 -4.19
CA VAL A 418 31.01 2.89 -4.58
C VAL A 418 31.91 3.13 -3.40
N GLN A 419 33.20 2.91 -3.59
CA GLN A 419 34.24 3.17 -2.60
C GLN A 419 35.14 4.31 -3.10
N LEU A 420 35.22 5.40 -2.35
CA LEU A 420 36.16 6.47 -2.60
C LEU A 420 37.51 6.09 -1.99
N VAL A 421 38.52 5.80 -2.84
CA VAL A 421 39.77 5.20 -2.40
C VAL A 421 40.98 6.14 -2.45
N PHE A 422 40.94 7.11 -3.34
CA PHE A 422 42.03 8.09 -3.50
C PHE A 422 41.54 9.36 -4.16
N GLY A 423 42.36 10.39 -4.15
CA GLY A 423 42.17 11.63 -4.86
C GLY A 423 43.28 12.63 -4.53
N SER A 424 43.16 13.84 -5.05
CA SER A 424 44.05 14.92 -4.71
C SER A 424 43.31 16.26 -4.70
N TYR A 425 43.79 17.18 -3.94
CA TYR A 425 43.25 18.53 -3.85
C TYR A 425 44.32 19.58 -4.11
N HIS A 426 43.90 20.80 -4.41
CA HIS A 426 44.72 21.96 -4.56
C HIS A 426 44.27 23.02 -3.56
N GLU A 427 45.20 23.54 -2.74
CA GLU A 427 44.89 24.45 -1.61
C GLU A 427 44.05 25.68 -2.01
N VAL A 428 44.25 26.22 -3.23
CA VAL A 428 43.60 27.45 -3.70
C VAL A 428 42.40 27.17 -4.61
N ASP A 429 42.47 26.14 -5.48
CA ASP A 429 41.54 25.90 -6.57
C ASP A 429 40.51 24.81 -6.27
N SER A 430 40.66 24.07 -5.17
CA SER A 430 39.69 23.06 -4.76
C SER A 430 38.44 23.69 -4.14
N SER A 431 37.29 23.14 -4.47
CA SER A 431 36.00 23.57 -3.97
C SER A 431 35.03 22.38 -3.90
N GLU A 432 34.01 22.49 -3.06
CA GLU A 432 32.92 21.50 -2.97
C GLU A 432 32.29 21.20 -4.33
N MET A 433 32.05 22.24 -5.14
CA MET A 433 31.48 22.09 -6.49
C MET A 433 32.42 21.31 -7.41
N ALA A 434 33.74 21.56 -7.35
CA ALA A 434 34.72 20.85 -8.19
C ALA A 434 34.77 19.35 -7.83
N PHE A 435 34.71 19.00 -6.53
CA PHE A 435 34.68 17.62 -6.06
C PHE A 435 33.36 16.94 -6.36
N LYS A 436 32.24 17.65 -6.29
CA LYS A 436 30.92 17.17 -6.71
C LYS A 436 30.92 16.77 -8.19
N ILE A 437 31.45 17.63 -9.05
CA ILE A 437 31.57 17.34 -10.49
C ILE A 437 32.55 16.18 -10.73
N ALA A 438 33.71 16.15 -10.05
CA ALA A 438 34.67 15.06 -10.17
C ALA A 438 34.06 13.71 -9.74
N GLY A 439 33.28 13.68 -8.67
CA GLY A 439 32.53 12.50 -8.25
C GLY A 439 31.53 11.99 -9.31
N SER A 440 30.76 12.91 -9.89
CA SER A 440 29.84 12.61 -11.00
C SER A 440 30.58 12.07 -12.23
N MET A 441 31.73 12.65 -12.58
CA MET A 441 32.53 12.18 -13.71
C MET A 441 33.10 10.78 -13.47
N ALA A 442 33.69 10.54 -12.29
CA ALA A 442 34.23 9.24 -11.90
C ALA A 442 33.17 8.17 -11.96
N PHE A 443 31.98 8.45 -11.42
CA PHE A 443 30.86 7.52 -11.44
C PHE A 443 30.42 7.17 -12.86
N LYS A 444 30.21 8.16 -13.72
CA LYS A 444 29.77 7.92 -15.11
C LYS A 444 30.77 7.09 -15.90
N GLU A 445 32.07 7.33 -15.71
CA GLU A 445 33.11 6.55 -16.36
C GLU A 445 33.18 5.13 -15.81
N ALA A 446 33.10 4.97 -14.48
CA ALA A 446 33.07 3.68 -13.83
C ALA A 446 31.85 2.84 -14.28
N ALA A 447 30.68 3.47 -14.31
CA ALA A 447 29.44 2.80 -14.71
C ALA A 447 29.51 2.30 -16.16
N ARG A 448 30.05 3.09 -17.09
CA ARG A 448 30.27 2.68 -18.49
C ARG A 448 31.24 1.49 -18.61
N ALA A 449 32.32 1.51 -17.84
CA ALA A 449 33.32 0.45 -17.83
C ALA A 449 32.81 -0.84 -17.15
N ALA A 450 31.88 -0.74 -16.23
CA ALA A 450 31.35 -1.84 -15.43
C ALA A 450 30.31 -2.74 -16.14
N SER A 451 30.18 -2.62 -17.46
CA SER A 451 29.19 -3.36 -18.27
C SER A 451 27.75 -3.11 -17.78
N PRO A 452 27.25 -1.87 -17.93
CA PRO A 452 25.91 -1.52 -17.46
C PRO A 452 24.83 -2.28 -18.21
N CYS A 453 23.70 -2.54 -17.54
CA CYS A 453 22.52 -3.18 -18.10
C CYS A 453 21.23 -2.53 -17.62
N LEU A 454 20.16 -2.72 -18.41
CA LEU A 454 18.82 -2.28 -18.04
C LEU A 454 18.13 -3.35 -17.18
N LEU A 455 17.38 -2.88 -16.20
CA LEU A 455 16.47 -3.65 -15.38
C LEU A 455 15.02 -3.25 -15.70
N GLU A 456 14.14 -4.24 -15.75
CA GLU A 456 12.70 -4.07 -15.87
C GLU A 456 11.97 -4.54 -14.62
N PRO A 457 10.87 -3.89 -14.21
CA PRO A 457 10.06 -4.37 -13.10
C PRO A 457 9.31 -5.63 -13.50
N VAL A 458 9.40 -6.65 -12.64
CA VAL A 458 8.70 -7.93 -12.77
C VAL A 458 7.59 -7.99 -11.73
N MET A 459 6.40 -8.36 -12.19
CA MET A 459 5.21 -8.47 -11.37
C MET A 459 4.97 -9.93 -10.97
N LYS A 460 4.63 -10.16 -9.73
CA LYS A 460 4.02 -11.42 -9.29
C LYS A 460 2.54 -11.37 -9.67
N VAL A 461 2.12 -12.29 -10.49
CA VAL A 461 0.78 -12.36 -11.07
C VAL A 461 0.09 -13.63 -10.55
N GLU A 462 -1.09 -13.48 -10.01
CA GLU A 462 -1.97 -14.61 -9.69
C GLU A 462 -3.22 -14.54 -10.56
N VAL A 463 -3.49 -15.60 -11.31
CA VAL A 463 -4.68 -15.72 -12.13
C VAL A 463 -5.57 -16.82 -11.58
N VAL A 464 -6.80 -16.47 -11.23
CA VAL A 464 -7.84 -17.42 -10.81
C VAL A 464 -8.75 -17.67 -12.00
N SER A 465 -8.77 -18.90 -12.48
CA SER A 465 -9.49 -19.29 -13.70
C SER A 465 -10.19 -20.63 -13.52
N PRO A 466 -11.38 -20.84 -14.11
CA PRO A 466 -11.92 -22.17 -14.27
C PRO A 466 -10.96 -23.07 -15.06
N GLU A 467 -10.93 -24.35 -14.73
CA GLU A 467 -10.04 -25.35 -15.34
C GLU A 467 -10.11 -25.34 -16.88
N ALA A 468 -11.29 -25.13 -17.45
CA ALA A 468 -11.52 -25.11 -18.89
C ALA A 468 -10.70 -24.06 -19.65
N TYR A 469 -10.23 -22.99 -19.00
CA TYR A 469 -9.42 -21.93 -19.63
C TYR A 469 -7.96 -21.94 -19.18
N MET A 470 -7.55 -22.89 -18.35
CA MET A 470 -6.21 -22.94 -17.77
C MET A 470 -5.13 -23.01 -18.85
N GLY A 471 -5.34 -23.82 -19.89
CA GLY A 471 -4.38 -23.96 -21.00
C GLY A 471 -4.14 -22.65 -21.76
N ASP A 472 -5.22 -21.92 -22.04
CA ASP A 472 -5.15 -20.63 -22.74
C ASP A 472 -4.44 -19.57 -21.88
N VAL A 473 -4.75 -19.54 -20.58
CA VAL A 473 -4.10 -18.62 -19.62
C VAL A 473 -2.61 -18.90 -19.49
N LEU A 474 -2.20 -20.18 -19.37
CA LEU A 474 -0.79 -20.56 -19.32
C LEU A 474 -0.05 -20.20 -20.60
N GLY A 475 -0.68 -20.44 -21.76
CA GLY A 475 -0.14 -20.09 -23.07
C GLY A 475 0.06 -18.58 -23.21
N ASP A 476 -0.93 -17.77 -22.81
CA ASP A 476 -0.84 -16.31 -22.88
C ASP A 476 0.22 -15.76 -21.90
N LEU A 477 0.26 -16.21 -20.65
CA LEU A 477 1.30 -15.81 -19.70
C LEU A 477 2.71 -16.16 -20.19
N SER A 478 2.88 -17.36 -20.76
CA SER A 478 4.16 -17.79 -21.34
C SER A 478 4.57 -16.91 -22.54
N SER A 479 3.62 -16.54 -23.39
CA SER A 479 3.86 -15.63 -24.53
C SER A 479 4.31 -14.24 -24.09
N ARG A 480 3.94 -13.83 -22.88
CA ARG A 480 4.30 -12.57 -22.21
C ARG A 480 5.61 -12.66 -21.41
N ARG A 481 6.46 -13.64 -21.73
CA ARG A 481 7.72 -13.87 -21.00
C ARG A 481 7.48 -14.26 -19.54
N GLY A 482 6.28 -14.72 -19.20
CA GLY A 482 5.92 -15.15 -17.86
C GLY A 482 6.63 -16.42 -17.45
N LYS A 483 7.22 -16.45 -16.27
CA LYS A 483 7.78 -17.63 -15.62
C LYS A 483 6.73 -18.19 -14.66
N ILE A 484 6.19 -19.36 -14.98
CA ILE A 484 5.18 -20.01 -14.15
C ILE A 484 5.85 -20.52 -12.87
N GLY A 485 5.43 -20.03 -11.72
CA GLY A 485 5.96 -20.40 -10.41
C GLY A 485 5.22 -21.58 -9.77
N GLY A 486 3.93 -21.76 -10.11
CA GLY A 486 3.14 -22.85 -9.57
C GLY A 486 1.68 -22.79 -9.97
N MET A 487 0.99 -23.88 -9.71
CA MET A 487 -0.45 -24.00 -9.89
C MET A 487 -1.04 -24.65 -8.65
N MET A 488 -2.17 -24.15 -8.21
CA MET A 488 -2.87 -24.65 -7.03
C MET A 488 -4.38 -24.70 -7.32
N GLN A 489 -5.00 -25.82 -6.99
CA GLN A 489 -6.44 -25.92 -7.03
C GLN A 489 -7.06 -25.25 -5.81
N ARG A 490 -8.05 -24.39 -6.03
CA ARG A 490 -8.81 -23.71 -4.99
C ARG A 490 -10.31 -23.88 -5.29
N GLY A 491 -10.91 -24.91 -4.70
CA GLY A 491 -12.28 -25.31 -5.01
C GLY A 491 -12.40 -25.78 -6.48
N GLU A 492 -13.33 -25.21 -7.23
CA GLU A 492 -13.52 -25.47 -8.66
C GLU A 492 -12.63 -24.61 -9.59
N ALA A 493 -11.82 -23.71 -9.03
CA ALA A 493 -10.95 -22.85 -9.79
C ALA A 493 -9.49 -23.27 -9.66
N GLN A 494 -8.70 -22.97 -10.68
CA GLN A 494 -7.25 -23.09 -10.68
C GLN A 494 -6.63 -21.71 -10.43
N VAL A 495 -5.66 -21.65 -9.54
CA VAL A 495 -4.85 -20.47 -9.28
C VAL A 495 -3.49 -20.69 -9.92
N ILE A 496 -3.14 -19.86 -10.87
CA ILE A 496 -1.86 -19.88 -11.56
C ILE A 496 -1.03 -18.72 -11.00
N SER A 497 0.14 -19.03 -10.43
CA SER A 497 1.10 -18.03 -9.97
C SER A 497 2.23 -17.92 -10.98
N ALA A 498 2.55 -16.72 -11.42
CA ALA A 498 3.62 -16.45 -12.37
C ALA A 498 4.35 -15.16 -12.04
N THR A 499 5.58 -15.01 -12.52
CA THR A 499 6.27 -13.73 -12.57
C THR A 499 6.36 -13.27 -14.02
N VAL A 500 5.90 -12.04 -14.29
CA VAL A 500 5.78 -11.49 -15.66
C VAL A 500 6.32 -10.06 -15.68
N PRO A 501 7.15 -9.69 -16.68
CA PRO A 501 7.57 -8.31 -16.85
C PRO A 501 6.38 -7.37 -17.00
N LEU A 502 6.40 -6.24 -16.29
CA LEU A 502 5.31 -5.27 -16.33
C LEU A 502 4.99 -4.78 -17.75
N ALA A 503 6.02 -4.58 -18.56
CA ALA A 503 5.87 -4.16 -19.96
C ALA A 503 4.97 -5.09 -20.79
N GLU A 504 4.92 -6.37 -20.44
CA GLU A 504 4.13 -7.39 -21.13
C GLU A 504 2.70 -7.53 -20.54
N MET A 505 2.41 -6.86 -19.42
CA MET A 505 1.11 -6.94 -18.74
C MET A 505 0.10 -5.90 -19.22
N PHE A 506 0.53 -4.90 -20.00
CA PHE A 506 -0.40 -3.91 -20.55
C PHE A 506 -1.47 -4.56 -21.42
N GLY A 507 -2.74 -4.20 -21.16
CA GLY A 507 -3.89 -4.77 -21.84
C GLY A 507 -4.23 -6.22 -21.46
N TYR A 508 -3.54 -6.80 -20.45
CA TYR A 508 -3.78 -8.18 -20.01
C TYR A 508 -5.21 -8.40 -19.49
N SER A 509 -5.77 -7.43 -18.76
CA SER A 509 -7.15 -7.50 -18.24
C SER A 509 -8.17 -7.77 -19.37
N THR A 510 -8.08 -7.00 -20.45
CA THR A 510 -8.95 -7.16 -21.62
C THR A 510 -8.74 -8.52 -22.29
N ARG A 511 -7.48 -8.93 -22.44
CA ARG A 511 -7.15 -10.22 -23.05
C ARG A 511 -7.66 -11.39 -22.21
N LEU A 512 -7.44 -11.36 -20.90
CA LEU A 512 -7.90 -12.39 -19.95
C LEU A 512 -9.43 -12.52 -19.98
N ARG A 513 -10.15 -11.41 -19.96
CA ARG A 513 -11.62 -11.40 -20.07
C ARG A 513 -12.10 -12.02 -21.37
N SER A 514 -11.45 -11.67 -22.49
CA SER A 514 -11.80 -12.20 -23.81
C SER A 514 -11.63 -13.71 -23.87
N MET A 515 -10.48 -14.26 -23.43
CA MET A 515 -10.21 -15.69 -23.51
C MET A 515 -10.96 -16.54 -22.47
N SER A 516 -11.34 -15.95 -21.34
CA SER A 516 -12.05 -16.66 -20.26
C SER A 516 -13.56 -16.39 -20.23
N GLN A 517 -14.09 -15.69 -21.21
CA GLN A 517 -15.49 -15.23 -21.24
C GLN A 517 -15.89 -14.47 -19.95
N GLY A 518 -14.97 -13.66 -19.42
CA GLY A 518 -15.17 -12.90 -18.21
C GLY A 518 -15.08 -13.68 -16.90
N ARG A 519 -14.79 -15.00 -16.94
CA ARG A 519 -14.79 -15.87 -15.76
C ARG A 519 -13.47 -15.95 -15.01
N ALA A 520 -12.37 -15.51 -15.61
CA ALA A 520 -11.09 -15.42 -14.93
C ALA A 520 -10.84 -14.01 -14.40
N VAL A 521 -10.19 -13.95 -13.26
CA VAL A 521 -9.71 -12.71 -12.63
C VAL A 521 -8.22 -12.83 -12.35
N TYR A 522 -7.55 -11.70 -12.28
CA TYR A 522 -6.14 -11.68 -11.89
C TYR A 522 -5.86 -10.57 -10.89
N SER A 523 -4.80 -10.76 -10.15
CA SER A 523 -4.14 -9.73 -9.36
C SER A 523 -2.66 -9.69 -9.72
N MET A 524 -2.03 -8.54 -9.58
CA MET A 524 -0.59 -8.42 -9.74
C MET A 524 -0.03 -7.47 -8.69
N GLU A 525 1.16 -7.79 -8.23
CA GLU A 525 1.93 -6.97 -7.31
C GLU A 525 3.38 -6.90 -7.77
N PHE A 526 4.07 -5.80 -7.45
CA PHE A 526 5.49 -5.69 -7.75
C PHE A 526 6.27 -6.77 -6.98
N SER A 527 7.14 -7.49 -7.69
CA SER A 527 8.01 -8.52 -7.10
C SER A 527 9.45 -8.02 -6.96
N HIS A 528 10.11 -7.80 -8.07
CA HIS A 528 11.52 -7.41 -8.13
C HIS A 528 11.88 -6.79 -9.48
N TYR A 529 13.09 -6.28 -9.60
CA TYR A 529 13.67 -5.92 -10.88
C TYR A 529 14.49 -7.08 -11.45
N GLU A 530 14.39 -7.31 -12.75
CA GLU A 530 15.16 -8.33 -13.47
C GLU A 530 15.84 -7.72 -14.69
N GLU A 531 16.95 -8.31 -15.11
CA GLU A 531 17.69 -7.82 -16.29
C GLU A 531 16.88 -8.00 -17.58
N VAL A 532 16.76 -6.92 -18.35
CA VAL A 532 16.10 -6.91 -19.66
C VAL A 532 16.90 -7.73 -20.66
N PRO A 533 16.29 -8.66 -21.42
CA PRO A 533 16.96 -9.38 -22.50
C PRO A 533 17.62 -8.43 -23.50
N LYS A 534 18.80 -8.78 -23.98
CA LYS A 534 19.67 -7.92 -24.80
C LYS A 534 18.95 -7.28 -25.99
N SER A 535 18.15 -8.06 -26.71
CA SER A 535 17.39 -7.57 -27.88
C SER A 535 16.36 -6.49 -27.52
N LYS A 536 15.70 -6.65 -26.37
CA LYS A 536 14.73 -5.66 -25.86
C LYS A 536 15.44 -4.44 -25.27
N ALA A 537 16.55 -4.64 -24.59
CA ALA A 537 17.35 -3.53 -24.06
C ALA A 537 17.84 -2.61 -25.19
N GLU A 538 18.31 -3.17 -26.32
CA GLU A 538 18.71 -2.41 -27.50
C GLU A 538 17.55 -1.60 -28.10
N GLU A 539 16.34 -2.19 -28.15
CA GLU A 539 15.13 -1.49 -28.60
C GLU A 539 14.77 -0.29 -27.69
N ILE A 540 14.82 -0.50 -26.37
CA ILE A 540 14.52 0.54 -25.38
C ILE A 540 15.54 1.68 -25.48
N ILE A 541 16.83 1.35 -25.49
CA ILE A 541 17.92 2.34 -25.59
C ILE A 541 17.82 3.16 -26.86
N SER A 542 17.47 2.52 -28.01
CA SER A 542 17.33 3.24 -29.27
C SER A 542 16.17 4.23 -29.27
N LYS A 543 15.06 3.88 -28.63
CA LYS A 543 13.88 4.77 -28.51
C LYS A 543 14.14 6.00 -27.64
N VAL A 544 14.99 5.88 -26.64
CA VAL A 544 15.33 7.00 -25.75
C VAL A 544 16.33 7.96 -26.41
N LYS A 545 17.18 7.45 -27.32
CA LYS A 545 18.19 8.25 -28.03
C LYS A 545 17.66 8.91 -29.33
N ALA A 546 16.49 8.52 -29.80
CA ALA A 546 15.81 9.09 -30.96
C ALA A 546 14.93 10.28 -30.59
#